data_28db4797d9e27f1a7e8ab5868429fabc
#
_entry.id   28db4797d9e27f1a7e8ab5868429fabc
#
_cell.length_a   1.000
_cell.length_b   1.000
_cell.length_c   1.000
_cell.angle_alpha   90.00
_cell.angle_beta   90.00
_cell.angle_gamma   90.00
#
_symmetry.space_group_name_H-M   'P 1'
#
loop_
_entity.id
_entity.type
_entity.pdbx_description
1 polymer ?
#
loop_
_entity_poly.entity_id
_entity_poly.type
_entity_poly.pdbx_seq_one_letter_code
_entity_poly.pdbx_strand_id
1 'polypeptide(L)'
;MPEGVGAGEPLAVVVVPGRGLALAWRDADGGIRREHVATADPVALVADIETLGPRWVWWSARGTAAALVAAGVRPRACWDVGAVARLLHGLSRDDAGAAWAAAHGLAEPPLPEGELTLLDLAGEADDVVRADGQLSREWLRGAWAADPDAASRWAALLLQTQALQETGVRALPDRRATAGTSPLPYLTALSESMAALLAVELEHDGLPIDRAVLEALLTATVGPRPRSEAEEAAARRARDAVVWARFPGEPVDLRNPALVRDLLARVGIDVPDTRSWRLEPYAESSPAVAALLAWRKAERIATTYGWSWAERDIGADDRLRGVWGASEGAGRMTASAGLHNLPAELRPAVRPREGRVLVRADLGQIEPRVLAAVSGDAALAAAAREDDMYAPVARALGSDRPTAKVAVLAAMYGQTSGPAGAALKDMDRTYPSAMAFLRAAEEAGRRGVDLRTYGGRLLRLSTLRDVLAEAGPESTVAHSYGRFARNAVVQGAAAELFKAWAATVRAGLAGADARIVLCLHDELLVETTAAEASRVGGIVESSLRSTGSWWCAGSGVRLVADTSVVRSWADAK
;
A
#
# COMPACT_ATOMS: atom_id res chain seq x y z
N MET A 1 17.81 30.85 8.44
CA MET A 1 17.28 30.26 7.18
C MET A 1 18.45 29.66 6.41
N PRO A 2 18.41 28.44 5.92
CA PRO A 2 19.51 27.82 5.19
C PRO A 2 19.77 28.58 3.88
N GLU A 3 20.91 29.24 3.82
CA GLU A 3 21.31 30.00 2.62
C GLU A 3 21.60 29.04 1.46
N GLY A 4 21.06 29.32 0.28
CA GLY A 4 21.27 28.53 -0.93
C GLY A 4 20.30 27.37 -1.14
N VAL A 5 19.34 27.14 -0.24
CA VAL A 5 18.29 26.14 -0.43
C VAL A 5 17.12 26.76 -1.20
N GLY A 6 16.85 26.22 -2.39
CA GLY A 6 15.76 26.62 -3.25
C GLY A 6 14.68 25.54 -3.40
N ALA A 7 13.70 25.85 -4.24
CA ALA A 7 12.60 24.91 -4.52
C ALA A 7 13.12 23.58 -5.10
N GLY A 8 12.74 22.48 -4.46
CA GLY A 8 13.13 21.12 -4.85
C GLY A 8 14.53 20.68 -4.42
N GLU A 9 15.34 21.56 -3.83
CA GLU A 9 16.67 21.21 -3.32
C GLU A 9 16.55 20.37 -2.04
N PRO A 10 17.40 19.33 -1.85
CA PRO A 10 17.37 18.49 -0.67
C PRO A 10 17.76 19.25 0.59
N LEU A 11 16.90 19.21 1.60
CA LEU A 11 17.14 19.75 2.94
C LEU A 11 16.86 18.66 3.97
N ALA A 12 17.91 18.11 4.56
CA ALA A 12 17.79 17.13 5.64
C ALA A 12 17.32 17.82 6.92
N VAL A 13 16.36 17.20 7.60
CA VAL A 13 15.77 17.72 8.84
C VAL A 13 15.71 16.63 9.92
N VAL A 14 16.12 17.01 11.11
CA VAL A 14 15.99 16.23 12.34
C VAL A 14 15.37 17.12 13.41
N VAL A 15 14.20 16.72 13.89
CA VAL A 15 13.53 17.41 14.99
C VAL A 15 14.20 16.96 16.30
N VAL A 16 14.75 17.92 17.05
CA VAL A 16 15.39 17.65 18.35
C VAL A 16 14.42 18.02 19.46
N PRO A 17 13.84 17.04 20.17
CA PRO A 17 12.81 17.30 21.16
C PRO A 17 13.25 18.33 22.21
N GLY A 18 12.46 19.41 22.39
CA GLY A 18 12.71 20.47 23.35
C GLY A 18 13.94 21.36 23.07
N ARG A 19 14.61 21.20 21.91
CA ARG A 19 15.84 21.95 21.58
C ARG A 19 15.80 22.63 20.22
N GLY A 20 14.97 22.18 19.26
CA GLY A 20 14.84 22.83 17.95
C GLY A 20 14.99 21.89 16.75
N LEU A 21 15.65 22.36 15.69
CA LEU A 21 15.89 21.61 14.46
C LEU A 21 17.39 21.51 14.18
N ALA A 22 17.81 20.32 13.75
CA ALA A 22 19.08 20.16 13.05
C ALA A 22 18.83 20.04 11.54
N LEU A 23 19.55 20.81 10.75
CA LEU A 23 19.43 20.91 9.30
C LEU A 23 20.75 20.57 8.64
N ALA A 24 20.68 19.96 7.44
CA ALA A 24 21.84 19.82 6.57
C ALA A 24 21.43 19.98 5.11
N TRP A 25 22.26 20.69 4.33
CA TRP A 25 22.05 20.95 2.90
C TRP A 25 23.37 21.02 2.15
N ARG A 26 23.33 21.07 0.82
CA ARG A 26 24.53 21.32 0.01
C ARG A 26 24.65 22.79 -0.32
N ASP A 27 25.87 23.33 -0.19
CA ASP A 27 26.17 24.66 -0.70
C ASP A 27 26.45 24.64 -2.22
N ALA A 28 26.70 25.80 -2.78
CA ALA A 28 26.94 25.97 -4.22
C ALA A 28 28.18 25.21 -4.72
N ASP A 29 29.16 24.94 -3.84
CA ASP A 29 30.37 24.17 -4.15
C ASP A 29 30.17 22.65 -3.95
N GLY A 30 28.96 22.21 -3.54
CA GLY A 30 28.60 20.82 -3.29
C GLY A 30 29.01 20.33 -1.89
N GLY A 31 29.60 21.18 -1.06
CA GLY A 31 29.93 20.90 0.33
C GLY A 31 28.68 20.74 1.19
N ILE A 32 28.75 19.89 2.23
CA ILE A 32 27.64 19.76 3.18
C ILE A 32 27.77 20.84 4.25
N ARG A 33 26.76 21.71 4.31
CA ARG A 33 26.50 22.64 5.41
C ARG A 33 25.57 21.99 6.40
N ARG A 34 25.76 22.27 7.68
CA ARG A 34 24.91 21.77 8.76
C ARG A 34 24.75 22.84 9.83
N GLU A 35 23.57 22.91 10.40
CA GLU A 35 23.21 23.92 11.40
C GLU A 35 22.21 23.32 12.40
N HIS A 36 22.34 23.71 13.65
CA HIS A 36 21.28 23.50 14.65
C HIS A 36 20.62 24.84 14.96
N VAL A 37 19.33 24.93 14.71
CA VAL A 37 18.54 26.12 15.02
C VAL A 37 17.77 25.86 16.31
N ALA A 38 18.19 26.55 17.39
CA ALA A 38 17.51 26.48 18.66
C ALA A 38 16.16 27.20 18.58
N THR A 39 15.08 26.48 18.85
CA THR A 39 13.73 27.05 18.90
C THR A 39 12.85 26.25 19.85
N ALA A 40 11.92 26.94 20.53
CA ALA A 40 10.89 26.31 21.31
C ALA A 40 9.74 25.73 20.45
N ASP A 41 9.62 26.23 19.21
CA ASP A 41 8.61 25.79 18.24
C ASP A 41 9.28 25.36 16.92
N PRO A 42 9.76 24.10 16.84
CA PRO A 42 10.35 23.58 15.63
C PRO A 42 9.35 23.43 14.48
N VAL A 43 8.05 23.31 14.78
CA VAL A 43 7.02 23.17 13.76
C VAL A 43 6.78 24.47 13.03
N ALA A 44 6.70 25.60 13.73
CA ALA A 44 6.60 26.92 13.13
C ALA A 44 7.82 27.22 12.23
N LEU A 45 9.04 26.85 12.68
CA LEU A 45 10.24 27.02 11.88
C LEU A 45 10.21 26.17 10.59
N VAL A 46 9.71 24.94 10.65
CA VAL A 46 9.53 24.11 9.45
C VAL A 46 8.49 24.74 8.52
N ALA A 47 7.39 25.29 9.04
CA ALA A 47 6.38 25.97 8.24
C ALA A 47 6.96 27.21 7.51
N ASP A 48 7.80 27.97 8.17
CA ASP A 48 8.51 29.10 7.56
C ASP A 48 9.46 28.65 6.44
N ILE A 49 10.26 27.61 6.69
CA ILE A 49 11.18 27.05 5.70
C ILE A 49 10.43 26.41 4.52
N GLU A 50 9.25 25.80 4.76
CA GLU A 50 8.41 25.21 3.71
C GLU A 50 8.03 26.25 2.62
N THR A 51 8.00 27.53 2.95
CA THR A 51 7.75 28.62 1.97
C THR A 51 8.79 28.67 0.85
N LEU A 52 10.02 28.21 1.11
CA LEU A 52 11.08 28.07 0.11
C LEU A 52 10.84 26.88 -0.84
N GLY A 53 9.97 25.95 -0.46
CA GLY A 53 9.65 24.73 -1.21
C GLY A 53 10.79 23.71 -1.30
N PRO A 54 11.55 23.44 -0.23
CA PRO A 54 12.63 22.46 -0.28
C PRO A 54 12.07 21.05 -0.50
N ARG A 55 12.93 20.10 -0.87
CA ARG A 55 12.64 18.69 -0.73
C ARG A 55 13.17 18.23 0.62
N TRP A 56 12.25 18.06 1.57
CA TRP A 56 12.62 17.58 2.89
C TRP A 56 13.20 16.15 2.84
N VAL A 57 14.31 15.96 3.50
CA VAL A 57 14.94 14.64 3.63
C VAL A 57 14.85 14.20 5.09
N TRP A 58 14.33 13.01 5.32
CA TRP A 58 14.23 12.39 6.64
C TRP A 58 14.47 10.87 6.60
N TRP A 59 14.82 10.29 7.74
CA TRP A 59 14.99 8.84 7.84
C TRP A 59 13.67 8.12 7.59
N SER A 60 12.57 8.60 8.22
CA SER A 60 11.22 8.15 7.92
C SER A 60 10.20 9.27 8.14
N ALA A 61 9.16 9.30 7.31
CA ALA A 61 8.04 10.25 7.45
C ALA A 61 7.35 10.07 8.81
N ARG A 62 7.16 8.84 9.25
CA ARG A 62 6.53 8.56 10.56
C ARG A 62 7.31 9.17 11.73
N GLY A 63 8.63 9.09 11.71
CA GLY A 63 9.48 9.65 12.77
C GLY A 63 9.56 11.18 12.77
N THR A 64 9.38 11.82 11.62
CA THR A 64 9.57 13.27 11.48
C THR A 64 8.28 14.00 11.15
N ALA A 65 7.53 13.56 10.14
CA ALA A 65 6.38 14.30 9.63
C ALA A 65 5.12 14.17 10.50
N ALA A 66 5.01 13.18 11.40
CA ALA A 66 3.81 12.98 12.21
C ALA A 66 3.50 14.22 13.09
N ALA A 67 4.50 14.80 13.75
CA ALA A 67 4.34 16.02 14.53
C ALA A 67 3.98 17.23 13.66
N LEU A 68 4.57 17.34 12.46
CA LEU A 68 4.28 18.40 11.50
C LEU A 68 2.83 18.33 11.02
N VAL A 69 2.38 17.14 10.63
CA VAL A 69 1.02 16.88 10.15
C VAL A 69 -0.01 17.15 11.25
N ALA A 70 0.27 16.71 12.49
CA ALA A 70 -0.59 16.98 13.65
C ALA A 70 -0.75 18.47 13.94
N ALA A 71 0.27 19.27 13.66
CA ALA A 71 0.23 20.74 13.77
C ALA A 71 -0.27 21.46 12.50
N GLY A 72 -0.75 20.72 11.50
CA GLY A 72 -1.31 21.28 10.26
C GLY A 72 -0.29 21.61 9.17
N VAL A 73 0.99 21.30 9.36
CA VAL A 73 2.02 21.52 8.33
C VAL A 73 2.03 20.34 7.36
N ARG A 74 1.89 20.62 6.07
CA ARG A 74 1.82 19.63 4.98
C ARG A 74 2.98 19.84 3.99
N PRO A 75 4.15 19.22 4.21
CA PRO A 75 5.30 19.36 3.31
C PRO A 75 4.96 19.01 1.85
N ARG A 76 5.40 19.83 0.90
CA ARG A 76 5.06 19.65 -0.53
C ARG A 76 5.84 18.54 -1.18
N ALA A 77 7.11 18.38 -0.80
CA ALA A 77 8.01 17.40 -1.38
C ALA A 77 8.92 16.80 -0.32
N CYS A 78 9.20 15.50 -0.43
CA CYS A 78 10.12 14.83 0.47
C CYS A 78 10.92 13.73 -0.22
N TRP A 79 11.99 13.32 0.45
CA TRP A 79 12.72 12.09 0.24
C TRP A 79 12.74 11.31 1.55
N ASP A 80 12.04 10.19 1.56
CA ASP A 80 12.00 9.27 2.69
C ASP A 80 13.06 8.19 2.49
N VAL A 81 14.12 8.26 3.29
CA VAL A 81 15.27 7.37 3.13
C VAL A 81 14.89 5.91 3.35
N GLY A 82 14.03 5.62 4.33
CA GLY A 82 13.54 4.26 4.59
C GLY A 82 12.71 3.71 3.43
N ALA A 83 11.77 4.49 2.89
CA ALA A 83 10.94 4.08 1.76
C ALA A 83 11.77 3.82 0.50
N VAL A 84 12.76 4.68 0.22
CA VAL A 84 13.66 4.51 -0.92
C VAL A 84 14.61 3.32 -0.72
N ALA A 85 15.08 3.07 0.49
CA ALA A 85 15.88 1.87 0.80
C ALA A 85 15.08 0.58 0.51
N ARG A 86 13.80 0.55 0.89
CA ARG A 86 12.90 -0.58 0.55
C ARG A 86 12.69 -0.74 -0.94
N LEU A 87 12.54 0.36 -1.70
CA LEU A 87 12.45 0.33 -3.16
C LEU A 87 13.73 -0.21 -3.80
N LEU A 88 14.87 0.38 -3.44
CA LEU A 88 16.16 0.17 -4.12
C LEU A 88 16.79 -1.18 -3.77
N HIS A 89 16.68 -1.58 -2.48
CA HIS A 89 17.35 -2.75 -1.92
C HIS A 89 16.41 -3.88 -1.48
N GLY A 90 15.08 -3.70 -1.59
CA GLY A 90 14.10 -4.72 -1.21
C GLY A 90 14.13 -5.08 0.27
N LEU A 91 14.41 -4.10 1.15
CA LEU A 91 14.44 -4.32 2.59
C LEU A 91 13.03 -4.58 3.14
N SER A 92 12.93 -5.40 4.18
CA SER A 92 11.72 -5.56 4.99
C SER A 92 11.58 -4.44 6.03
N ARG A 93 12.69 -3.83 6.44
CA ARG A 93 12.81 -2.75 7.42
C ARG A 93 13.02 -1.39 6.75
N ASP A 94 12.69 -0.32 7.43
CA ASP A 94 12.85 1.07 6.97
C ASP A 94 13.51 1.98 8.03
N ASP A 95 14.15 1.37 9.05
CA ASP A 95 14.92 2.11 10.04
C ASP A 95 16.25 2.64 9.49
N ALA A 96 16.80 3.64 10.19
CA ALA A 96 18.01 4.34 9.76
C ALA A 96 19.21 3.41 9.60
N GLY A 97 19.37 2.41 10.48
CA GLY A 97 20.49 1.46 10.43
C GLY A 97 20.45 0.58 9.18
N ALA A 98 19.28 0.01 8.88
CA ALA A 98 19.08 -0.82 7.69
C ALA A 98 19.26 0.02 6.39
N ALA A 99 18.71 1.23 6.36
CA ALA A 99 18.80 2.13 5.22
C ALA A 99 20.25 2.59 4.96
N TRP A 100 20.98 2.95 6.01
CA TRP A 100 22.40 3.29 5.95
C TRP A 100 23.24 2.12 5.43
N ALA A 101 23.12 0.96 6.06
CA ALA A 101 23.86 -0.23 5.68
C ALA A 101 23.68 -0.58 4.21
N ALA A 102 22.42 -0.60 3.74
CA ALA A 102 22.11 -0.89 2.35
C ALA A 102 22.68 0.14 1.37
N ALA A 103 22.65 1.44 1.70
CA ALA A 103 23.21 2.50 0.88
C ALA A 103 24.75 2.41 0.76
N HIS A 104 25.41 1.84 1.77
CA HIS A 104 26.86 1.64 1.80
C HIS A 104 27.32 0.22 1.41
N GLY A 105 26.39 -0.65 1.01
CA GLY A 105 26.71 -2.03 0.62
C GLY A 105 27.14 -2.92 1.79
N LEU A 106 26.74 -2.59 3.01
CA LEU A 106 27.01 -3.34 4.23
C LEU A 106 25.93 -4.38 4.50
N ALA A 107 26.25 -5.37 5.33
CA ALA A 107 25.26 -6.33 5.82
C ALA A 107 24.16 -5.62 6.64
N GLU A 108 22.95 -6.11 6.57
CA GLU A 108 21.84 -5.56 7.37
C GLU A 108 22.12 -5.73 8.87
N PRO A 109 22.14 -4.65 9.65
CA PRO A 109 22.46 -4.73 11.08
C PRO A 109 21.31 -5.35 11.89
N PRO A 110 21.57 -5.92 13.08
CA PRO A 110 20.51 -6.31 14.00
C PRO A 110 19.67 -5.10 14.42
N LEU A 111 18.46 -5.38 14.96
CA LEU A 111 17.61 -4.31 15.50
C LEU A 111 18.33 -3.57 16.65
N PRO A 112 18.17 -2.24 16.76
CA PRO A 112 18.82 -1.45 17.81
C PRO A 112 18.49 -1.92 19.24
N GLU A 113 17.25 -2.43 19.46
CA GLU A 113 16.77 -2.93 20.76
C GLU A 113 17.31 -4.34 21.12
N GLY A 114 17.99 -5.03 20.19
CA GLY A 114 18.55 -6.36 20.40
C GLY A 114 19.73 -6.37 21.40
N GLU A 115 20.29 -7.55 21.65
CA GLU A 115 21.47 -7.72 22.52
C GLU A 115 22.69 -6.95 21.99
N LEU A 116 23.50 -6.39 22.92
CA LEU A 116 24.73 -5.71 22.57
C LEU A 116 25.79 -6.72 22.08
N THR A 117 26.50 -6.36 21.02
CA THR A 117 27.61 -7.14 20.50
C THR A 117 28.94 -6.61 21.07
N LEU A 118 30.02 -7.40 20.95
CA LEU A 118 31.36 -6.94 21.33
C LEU A 118 31.78 -5.68 20.59
N LEU A 119 31.34 -5.48 19.35
CA LEU A 119 31.59 -4.26 18.57
C LEU A 119 30.86 -3.05 19.12
N ASP A 120 29.68 -3.23 19.70
CA ASP A 120 28.93 -2.15 20.36
C ASP A 120 29.63 -1.69 21.66
N LEU A 121 30.43 -2.57 22.30
CA LEU A 121 31.15 -2.27 23.52
C LEU A 121 32.57 -1.75 23.25
N ALA A 122 33.13 -1.95 22.07
CA ALA A 122 34.48 -1.57 21.69
C ALA A 122 34.62 -0.20 21.03
N GLY A 123 33.48 0.46 20.68
CA GLY A 123 33.45 1.80 20.08
C GLY A 123 33.55 2.91 21.13
N GLU A 124 34.13 4.06 20.76
CA GLU A 124 34.00 5.26 21.56
C GLU A 124 32.54 5.78 21.44
N ALA A 125 31.94 6.24 22.54
CA ALA A 125 30.56 6.70 22.59
C ALA A 125 30.25 7.86 21.62
N ASP A 126 31.28 8.58 21.15
CA ASP A 126 31.19 9.70 20.23
C ASP A 126 31.23 9.31 18.74
N ASP A 127 31.57 8.04 18.41
CA ASP A 127 31.65 7.59 17.02
C ASP A 127 30.27 7.27 16.46
N VAL A 128 29.80 8.12 15.54
CA VAL A 128 28.51 7.92 14.84
C VAL A 128 28.56 6.69 13.94
N VAL A 129 29.69 6.49 13.27
CA VAL A 129 29.95 5.36 12.38
C VAL A 129 31.05 4.51 13.00
N ARG A 130 30.77 3.25 13.28
CA ARG A 130 31.67 2.28 13.86
C ARG A 130 32.80 1.89 12.89
N ALA A 131 33.82 1.22 13.40
CA ALA A 131 34.94 0.74 12.59
C ALA A 131 34.54 -0.24 11.47
N ASP A 132 33.41 -0.96 11.63
CA ASP A 132 32.82 -1.83 10.58
C ASP A 132 31.95 -1.08 9.55
N GLY A 133 31.89 0.24 9.64
CA GLY A 133 31.10 1.11 8.76
C GLY A 133 29.62 1.23 9.12
N GLN A 134 29.13 0.48 10.11
CA GLN A 134 27.74 0.56 10.56
C GLN A 134 27.51 1.80 11.43
N LEU A 135 26.25 2.26 11.48
CA LEU A 135 25.86 3.28 12.46
C LEU A 135 25.92 2.72 13.87
N SER A 136 26.38 3.56 14.80
CA SER A 136 26.38 3.22 16.23
C SER A 136 24.96 2.97 16.74
N ARG A 137 24.79 1.93 17.56
CA ARG A 137 23.48 1.60 18.17
C ARG A 137 22.98 2.70 19.11
N GLU A 138 23.89 3.39 19.78
CA GLU A 138 23.52 4.51 20.65
C GLU A 138 22.89 5.65 19.85
N TRP A 139 23.48 5.94 18.69
CA TRP A 139 22.91 6.94 17.77
C TRP A 139 21.57 6.49 17.18
N LEU A 140 21.44 5.23 16.83
CA LEU A 140 20.13 4.68 16.38
C LEU A 140 19.05 4.76 17.46
N ARG A 141 19.44 4.75 18.75
CA ARG A 141 18.55 4.91 19.92
C ARG A 141 18.31 6.36 20.33
N GLY A 142 18.91 7.34 19.64
CA GLY A 142 18.66 8.75 19.87
C GLY A 142 19.76 9.54 20.55
N ALA A 143 20.99 9.00 20.72
CA ALA A 143 22.13 9.72 21.31
C ALA A 143 22.44 11.03 20.57
N TRP A 144 22.12 11.12 19.27
CA TRP A 144 22.23 12.33 18.48
C TRP A 144 21.43 13.53 19.05
N ALA A 145 20.42 13.29 19.86
CA ALA A 145 19.63 14.36 20.48
C ALA A 145 20.31 14.98 21.73
N ALA A 146 21.47 14.46 22.16
CA ALA A 146 22.15 14.89 23.36
C ALA A 146 22.64 16.35 23.29
N ASP A 147 23.17 16.74 22.14
CA ASP A 147 23.67 18.09 21.92
C ASP A 147 23.45 18.58 20.46
N PRO A 148 23.53 19.91 20.21
CA PRO A 148 23.31 20.52 18.89
C PRO A 148 24.27 20.03 17.80
N ASP A 149 25.54 19.78 18.10
CA ASP A 149 26.53 19.34 17.12
C ASP A 149 26.24 17.89 16.70
N ALA A 150 25.94 17.02 17.65
CA ALA A 150 25.52 15.63 17.39
C ALA A 150 24.29 15.59 16.48
N ALA A 151 23.26 16.37 16.79
CA ALA A 151 22.05 16.44 15.97
C ALA A 151 22.34 16.91 14.53
N SER A 152 23.20 17.91 14.37
CA SER A 152 23.58 18.41 13.04
C SER A 152 24.46 17.43 12.26
N ARG A 153 25.31 16.64 12.93
CA ARG A 153 26.05 15.52 12.33
C ARG A 153 25.06 14.43 11.83
N TRP A 154 24.05 14.11 12.62
CA TRP A 154 23.01 13.15 12.23
C TRP A 154 22.24 13.58 10.99
N ALA A 155 21.90 14.88 10.87
CA ALA A 155 21.30 15.45 9.67
C ALA A 155 22.23 15.39 8.45
N ALA A 156 23.54 15.57 8.64
CA ALA A 156 24.52 15.45 7.55
C ALA A 156 24.63 14.01 7.02
N LEU A 157 24.63 12.99 7.89
CA LEU A 157 24.61 11.58 7.47
C LEU A 157 23.33 11.21 6.71
N LEU A 158 22.21 11.73 7.14
CA LEU A 158 20.95 11.59 6.46
C LEU A 158 21.01 12.12 5.02
N LEU A 159 21.57 13.32 4.82
CA LEU A 159 21.76 13.93 3.50
C LEU A 159 22.76 13.12 2.63
N GLN A 160 23.81 12.57 3.22
CA GLN A 160 24.76 11.69 2.51
C GLN A 160 24.07 10.41 2.02
N THR A 161 23.27 9.78 2.89
CA THR A 161 22.50 8.58 2.54
C THR A 161 21.53 8.85 1.41
N GLN A 162 20.83 9.98 1.45
CA GLN A 162 19.94 10.42 0.37
C GLN A 162 20.68 10.54 -0.96
N ALA A 163 21.87 11.14 -0.99
CA ALA A 163 22.64 11.30 -2.22
C ALA A 163 23.11 9.96 -2.83
N LEU A 164 23.50 8.99 -1.97
CA LEU A 164 23.83 7.63 -2.42
C LEU A 164 22.62 6.92 -3.00
N GLN A 165 21.47 7.03 -2.34
CA GLN A 165 20.22 6.47 -2.86
C GLN A 165 19.81 7.11 -4.17
N GLU A 166 19.89 8.44 -4.30
CA GLU A 166 19.56 9.12 -5.54
C GLU A 166 20.46 8.67 -6.69
N THR A 167 21.76 8.55 -6.44
CA THR A 167 22.70 7.97 -7.41
C THR A 167 22.30 6.55 -7.80
N GLY A 168 21.97 5.72 -6.81
CA GLY A 168 21.55 4.33 -7.04
C GLY A 168 20.27 4.21 -7.88
N VAL A 169 19.23 4.98 -7.58
CA VAL A 169 17.97 4.91 -8.36
C VAL A 169 18.12 5.50 -9.76
N ARG A 170 18.96 6.52 -9.95
CA ARG A 170 19.26 7.09 -11.27
C ARG A 170 20.08 6.15 -12.17
N ALA A 171 20.86 5.27 -11.57
CA ALA A 171 21.63 4.24 -12.27
C ALA A 171 20.79 3.05 -12.72
N LEU A 172 19.57 2.88 -12.20
CA LEU A 172 18.67 1.80 -12.63
C LEU A 172 18.17 2.04 -14.06
N PRO A 173 18.00 0.96 -14.86
CA PRO A 173 17.51 1.09 -16.22
C PRO A 173 16.08 1.64 -16.25
N ASP A 174 15.85 2.64 -17.10
CA ASP A 174 14.51 3.12 -17.44
C ASP A 174 13.89 2.16 -18.46
N ARG A 175 12.82 1.49 -18.07
CA ARG A 175 12.15 0.47 -18.88
C ARG A 175 11.01 1.03 -19.75
N ARG A 176 10.78 2.33 -19.72
CA ARG A 176 9.74 2.95 -20.57
C ARG A 176 10.13 2.84 -22.04
N ALA A 177 9.13 2.68 -22.91
CA ALA A 177 9.33 2.67 -24.35
C ALA A 177 9.87 4.01 -24.89
N THR A 178 9.53 5.11 -24.22
CA THR A 178 10.09 6.45 -24.48
C THR A 178 10.65 7.01 -23.17
N ALA A 179 11.94 7.24 -23.13
CA ALA A 179 12.60 7.83 -21.98
C ALA A 179 12.14 9.29 -21.76
N GLY A 180 11.94 9.66 -20.52
CA GLY A 180 11.64 11.04 -20.11
C GLY A 180 12.90 11.80 -19.69
N THR A 181 12.74 13.04 -19.23
CA THR A 181 13.82 13.88 -18.69
C THR A 181 14.42 13.31 -17.41
N SER A 182 13.62 12.59 -16.61
CA SER A 182 14.06 11.88 -15.42
C SER A 182 13.77 10.39 -15.55
N PRO A 183 14.70 9.50 -15.13
CA PRO A 183 14.47 8.06 -15.15
C PRO A 183 13.25 7.65 -14.32
N LEU A 184 12.49 6.66 -14.79
CA LEU A 184 11.31 6.17 -14.06
C LEU A 184 11.64 5.71 -12.62
N PRO A 185 12.74 4.99 -12.35
CA PRO A 185 13.08 4.60 -10.98
C PRO A 185 13.28 5.81 -10.02
N TYR A 186 13.81 6.92 -10.52
CA TYR A 186 13.93 8.14 -9.73
C TYR A 186 12.55 8.76 -9.42
N LEU A 187 11.66 8.83 -10.41
CA LEU A 187 10.29 9.29 -10.21
C LEU A 187 9.52 8.36 -9.25
N THR A 188 9.78 7.06 -9.32
CA THR A 188 9.22 6.08 -8.38
C THR A 188 9.73 6.32 -6.96
N ALA A 189 11.02 6.62 -6.76
CA ALA A 189 11.56 6.95 -5.44
C ALA A 189 10.89 8.19 -4.83
N LEU A 190 10.63 9.22 -5.65
CA LEU A 190 9.86 10.39 -5.22
C LEU A 190 8.43 10.01 -4.83
N SER A 191 7.76 9.19 -5.64
CA SER A 191 6.39 8.73 -5.36
C SER A 191 6.31 7.84 -4.12
N GLU A 192 7.29 6.98 -3.87
CA GLU A 192 7.40 6.16 -2.65
C GLU A 192 7.57 7.04 -1.40
N SER A 193 8.43 8.06 -1.49
CA SER A 193 8.64 9.03 -0.42
C SER A 193 7.35 9.80 -0.11
N MET A 194 6.66 10.27 -1.14
CA MET A 194 5.38 10.96 -0.96
C MET A 194 4.27 10.03 -0.46
N ALA A 195 4.28 8.74 -0.82
CA ALA A 195 3.35 7.76 -0.28
C ALA A 195 3.61 7.47 1.21
N ALA A 196 4.87 7.49 1.65
CA ALA A 196 5.22 7.40 3.07
C ALA A 196 4.71 8.60 3.87
N LEU A 197 4.81 9.82 3.33
CA LEU A 197 4.22 11.02 3.92
C LEU A 197 2.68 10.95 3.93
N LEU A 198 2.06 10.53 2.81
CA LEU A 198 0.62 10.36 2.72
C LEU A 198 0.09 9.32 3.73
N ALA A 199 0.86 8.27 4.01
CA ALA A 199 0.51 7.30 5.06
C ALA A 199 0.36 7.98 6.43
N VAL A 200 1.26 8.90 6.79
CA VAL A 200 1.17 9.69 8.03
C VAL A 200 -0.04 10.61 8.01
N GLU A 201 -0.35 11.22 6.88
CA GLU A 201 -1.55 12.07 6.72
C GLU A 201 -2.84 11.27 6.86
N LEU A 202 -2.92 10.09 6.26
CA LEU A 202 -4.06 9.17 6.39
C LEU A 202 -4.27 8.69 7.84
N GLU A 203 -3.17 8.43 8.57
CA GLU A 203 -3.23 8.08 10.00
C GLU A 203 -3.79 9.22 10.84
N HIS A 204 -3.38 10.44 10.55
CA HIS A 204 -3.85 11.64 11.27
C HIS A 204 -5.28 11.99 10.90
N ASP A 205 -5.58 12.10 9.61
CA ASP A 205 -6.88 12.59 9.11
C ASP A 205 -8.00 11.58 9.32
N GLY A 206 -7.73 10.30 9.15
CA GLY A 206 -8.68 9.20 9.32
C GLY A 206 -9.83 9.22 8.30
N LEU A 207 -10.53 8.10 8.21
CA LEU A 207 -11.71 7.92 7.35
C LEU A 207 -12.96 8.42 8.09
N PRO A 208 -13.79 9.31 7.51
CA PRO A 208 -14.98 9.83 8.17
C PRO A 208 -16.05 8.75 8.35
N ILE A 209 -16.61 8.66 9.55
CA ILE A 209 -17.65 7.71 9.93
C ILE A 209 -18.86 8.45 10.47
N ASP A 210 -20.03 8.14 9.96
CA ASP A 210 -21.31 8.48 10.60
C ASP A 210 -21.59 7.44 11.68
N ARG A 211 -21.34 7.81 12.94
CA ARG A 211 -21.46 6.91 14.08
C ARG A 211 -22.89 6.39 14.26
N ALA A 212 -23.89 7.22 14.03
CA ALA A 212 -25.28 6.81 14.18
C ALA A 212 -25.68 5.76 13.14
N VAL A 213 -25.23 5.93 11.90
CA VAL A 213 -25.43 4.93 10.83
C VAL A 213 -24.67 3.65 11.15
N LEU A 214 -23.42 3.74 11.62
CA LEU A 214 -22.64 2.57 12.00
C LEU A 214 -23.31 1.77 13.12
N GLU A 215 -23.75 2.43 14.18
CA GLU A 215 -24.43 1.78 15.32
C GLU A 215 -25.74 1.11 14.90
N ALA A 216 -26.50 1.73 14.00
CA ALA A 216 -27.70 1.13 13.43
C ALA A 216 -27.36 -0.15 12.61
N LEU A 217 -26.32 -0.10 11.77
CA LEU A 217 -25.86 -1.24 10.99
C LEU A 217 -25.34 -2.38 11.86
N LEU A 218 -24.55 -2.07 12.90
CA LEU A 218 -24.08 -3.06 13.85
C LEU A 218 -25.23 -3.69 14.62
N THR A 219 -26.17 -2.88 15.13
CA THR A 219 -27.35 -3.38 15.83
C THR A 219 -28.17 -4.33 14.94
N ALA A 220 -28.38 -3.98 13.69
CA ALA A 220 -29.14 -4.80 12.74
C ALA A 220 -28.42 -6.10 12.38
N THR A 221 -27.07 -6.09 12.30
CA THR A 221 -26.28 -7.23 11.80
C THR A 221 -25.83 -8.17 12.92
N VAL A 222 -25.35 -7.62 14.03
CA VAL A 222 -24.74 -8.40 15.11
C VAL A 222 -25.50 -8.35 16.42
N GLY A 223 -26.49 -7.49 16.52
CA GLY A 223 -27.29 -7.26 17.73
C GLY A 223 -26.89 -5.99 18.49
N PRO A 224 -27.66 -5.63 19.53
CA PRO A 224 -27.37 -4.47 20.34
C PRO A 224 -25.99 -4.56 21.00
N ARG A 225 -25.44 -3.39 21.36
CA ARG A 225 -24.15 -3.30 22.03
C ARG A 225 -24.16 -4.08 23.35
N PRO A 226 -23.30 -5.10 23.52
CA PRO A 226 -23.25 -5.90 24.72
C PRO A 226 -22.63 -5.09 25.87
N ARG A 227 -23.16 -5.26 27.08
CA ARG A 227 -22.66 -4.63 28.31
C ARG A 227 -21.81 -5.58 29.15
N SER A 228 -21.76 -6.86 28.75
CA SER A 228 -21.01 -7.89 29.43
C SER A 228 -20.64 -9.03 28.47
N GLU A 229 -19.63 -9.83 28.82
CA GLU A 229 -19.27 -11.05 28.10
C GLU A 229 -20.45 -12.05 27.99
N ALA A 230 -21.31 -12.09 29.00
CA ALA A 230 -22.50 -12.94 29.00
C ALA A 230 -23.50 -12.50 27.92
N GLU A 231 -23.72 -11.20 27.74
CA GLU A 231 -24.57 -10.65 26.67
C GLU A 231 -23.94 -10.89 25.29
N GLU A 232 -22.61 -10.73 25.16
CA GLU A 232 -21.90 -11.03 23.91
C GLU A 232 -22.03 -12.52 23.53
N ALA A 233 -21.84 -13.42 24.50
CA ALA A 233 -22.03 -14.85 24.32
C ALA A 233 -23.49 -15.21 23.97
N ALA A 234 -24.47 -14.49 24.54
CA ALA A 234 -25.89 -14.67 24.21
C ALA A 234 -26.19 -14.22 22.78
N ALA A 235 -25.67 -13.06 22.36
CA ALA A 235 -25.80 -12.56 20.99
C ALA A 235 -25.16 -13.53 19.96
N ARG A 236 -23.99 -14.07 20.28
CA ARG A 236 -23.34 -15.10 19.46
C ARG A 236 -24.20 -16.36 19.32
N ARG A 237 -24.74 -16.89 20.42
CA ARG A 237 -25.64 -18.04 20.37
C ARG A 237 -26.92 -17.76 19.59
N ALA A 238 -27.47 -16.56 19.69
CA ALA A 238 -28.66 -16.15 18.95
C ALA A 238 -28.39 -16.16 17.42
N ARG A 239 -27.23 -15.66 16.98
CA ARG A 239 -26.84 -15.74 15.56
C ARG A 239 -26.67 -17.19 15.09
N ASP A 240 -26.02 -18.05 15.90
CA ASP A 240 -25.83 -19.46 15.57
C ASP A 240 -27.18 -20.21 15.48
N ALA A 241 -28.12 -19.88 16.37
CA ALA A 241 -29.44 -20.51 16.41
C ALA A 241 -30.26 -20.30 15.12
N VAL A 242 -30.09 -19.17 14.42
CA VAL A 242 -30.74 -18.92 13.12
C VAL A 242 -30.33 -19.95 12.08
N VAL A 243 -29.05 -20.36 12.08
CA VAL A 243 -28.54 -21.40 11.17
C VAL A 243 -29.00 -22.77 11.62
N TRP A 244 -28.83 -23.11 12.91
CA TRP A 244 -29.21 -24.42 13.43
C TRP A 244 -30.69 -24.74 13.18
N ALA A 245 -31.57 -23.75 13.28
CA ALA A 245 -32.99 -23.91 12.97
C ALA A 245 -33.30 -24.34 11.51
N ARG A 246 -32.31 -24.31 10.63
CA ARG A 246 -32.43 -24.65 9.20
C ARG A 246 -31.81 -26.02 8.85
N PHE A 247 -31.13 -26.66 9.80
CA PHE A 247 -30.48 -27.95 9.59
C PHE A 247 -31.07 -29.02 10.52
N PRO A 248 -31.23 -30.27 10.05
CA PRO A 248 -31.65 -31.38 10.90
C PRO A 248 -30.50 -31.82 11.82
N GLY A 249 -30.88 -32.35 12.99
CA GLY A 249 -29.96 -32.95 13.97
C GLY A 249 -29.39 -31.95 14.97
N GLU A 250 -28.36 -32.38 15.68
CA GLU A 250 -27.75 -31.59 16.77
C GLU A 250 -26.95 -30.39 16.26
N PRO A 251 -26.95 -29.27 17.01
CA PRO A 251 -26.11 -28.11 16.75
C PRO A 251 -24.63 -28.48 16.69
N VAL A 252 -23.91 -27.82 15.79
CA VAL A 252 -22.45 -27.96 15.63
C VAL A 252 -21.77 -26.57 15.72
N ASP A 253 -20.46 -26.54 15.95
CA ASP A 253 -19.72 -25.28 15.86
C ASP A 253 -19.59 -24.84 14.38
N LEU A 254 -20.31 -23.78 14.04
CA LEU A 254 -20.34 -23.21 12.69
C LEU A 254 -19.00 -22.58 12.24
N ARG A 255 -18.05 -22.42 13.17
CA ARG A 255 -16.70 -21.87 12.92
C ARG A 255 -15.73 -22.97 12.47
N ASN A 256 -16.12 -24.25 12.67
CA ASN A 256 -15.33 -25.40 12.21
C ASN A 256 -15.77 -25.82 10.80
N PRO A 257 -14.91 -25.63 9.76
CA PRO A 257 -15.28 -25.97 8.37
C PRO A 257 -15.61 -27.43 8.14
N ALA A 258 -15.00 -28.37 8.90
CA ALA A 258 -15.30 -29.80 8.79
C ALA A 258 -16.70 -30.10 9.28
N LEU A 259 -17.08 -29.59 10.46
CA LEU A 259 -18.43 -29.77 11.00
C LEU A 259 -19.51 -29.12 10.14
N VAL A 260 -19.19 -27.96 9.52
CA VAL A 260 -20.10 -27.30 8.57
C VAL A 260 -20.27 -28.13 7.30
N ARG A 261 -19.23 -28.78 6.79
CA ARG A 261 -19.36 -29.70 5.65
C ARG A 261 -20.28 -30.88 5.98
N ASP A 262 -20.12 -31.48 7.17
CA ASP A 262 -20.97 -32.57 7.64
C ASP A 262 -22.43 -32.08 7.82
N LEU A 263 -22.61 -30.83 8.28
CA LEU A 263 -23.93 -30.21 8.41
C LEU A 263 -24.60 -30.03 7.04
N LEU A 264 -23.85 -29.61 6.00
CA LEU A 264 -24.34 -29.49 4.62
C LEU A 264 -24.73 -30.86 4.03
N ALA A 265 -23.96 -31.91 4.32
CA ALA A 265 -24.28 -33.26 3.88
C ALA A 265 -25.63 -33.74 4.43
N ARG A 266 -26.05 -33.34 5.64
CA ARG A 266 -27.37 -33.68 6.22
C ARG A 266 -28.55 -33.13 5.39
N VAL A 267 -28.34 -32.09 4.57
CA VAL A 267 -29.33 -31.52 3.65
C VAL A 267 -29.06 -31.86 2.18
N GLY A 268 -28.23 -32.90 1.95
CA GLY A 268 -27.94 -33.42 0.61
C GLY A 268 -26.96 -32.59 -0.22
N ILE A 269 -26.17 -31.72 0.42
CA ILE A 269 -25.18 -30.89 -0.26
C ILE A 269 -23.79 -31.43 0.07
N ASP A 270 -23.16 -32.08 -0.91
CA ASP A 270 -21.81 -32.60 -0.82
C ASP A 270 -20.83 -31.63 -1.54
N VAL A 271 -19.90 -31.08 -0.77
CA VAL A 271 -18.90 -30.11 -1.26
C VAL A 271 -17.51 -30.45 -0.70
N PRO A 272 -16.44 -30.32 -1.50
CA PRO A 272 -15.08 -30.61 -1.04
C PRO A 272 -14.57 -29.64 0.03
N ASP A 273 -15.07 -28.40 0.01
CA ASP A 273 -14.82 -27.37 1.01
C ASP A 273 -16.03 -26.43 1.14
N THR A 274 -16.03 -25.63 2.21
CA THR A 274 -17.16 -24.74 2.53
C THR A 274 -16.94 -23.27 2.11
N ARG A 275 -16.07 -22.99 1.13
CA ARG A 275 -15.82 -21.62 0.64
C ARG A 275 -17.10 -21.01 0.07
N SER A 276 -17.30 -19.70 0.30
CA SER A 276 -18.55 -19.02 -0.08
C SER A 276 -18.93 -19.21 -1.56
N TRP A 277 -17.96 -19.08 -2.46
CA TRP A 277 -18.22 -19.26 -3.90
C TRP A 277 -18.69 -20.67 -4.30
N ARG A 278 -18.38 -21.69 -3.50
CA ARG A 278 -18.90 -23.05 -3.71
C ARG A 278 -20.32 -23.21 -3.19
N LEU A 279 -20.71 -22.42 -2.20
CA LEU A 279 -22.03 -22.50 -1.58
C LEU A 279 -23.04 -21.56 -2.25
N GLU A 280 -22.60 -20.45 -2.83
CA GLU A 280 -23.45 -19.47 -3.50
C GLU A 280 -24.42 -20.10 -4.52
N PRO A 281 -24.03 -21.07 -5.39
CA PRO A 281 -24.95 -21.70 -6.32
C PRO A 281 -26.14 -22.41 -5.66
N TYR A 282 -25.99 -22.80 -4.39
CA TYR A 282 -27.05 -23.49 -3.62
C TYR A 282 -27.93 -22.51 -2.83
N ALA A 283 -27.57 -21.23 -2.75
CA ALA A 283 -28.24 -20.26 -1.88
C ALA A 283 -29.70 -20.03 -2.26
N GLU A 284 -30.01 -20.01 -3.57
CA GLU A 284 -31.39 -19.81 -4.06
C GLU A 284 -32.29 -21.04 -3.80
N SER A 285 -31.72 -22.24 -3.88
CA SER A 285 -32.48 -23.50 -3.73
C SER A 285 -32.51 -24.02 -2.30
N SER A 286 -31.60 -23.58 -1.41
CA SER A 286 -31.47 -24.07 -0.04
C SER A 286 -31.53 -22.93 0.98
N PRO A 287 -32.65 -22.76 1.70
CA PRO A 287 -32.74 -21.80 2.82
C PRO A 287 -31.69 -22.02 3.91
N ALA A 288 -31.19 -23.25 4.08
CA ALA A 288 -30.14 -23.60 5.01
C ALA A 288 -28.78 -22.99 4.59
N VAL A 289 -28.43 -23.09 3.30
CA VAL A 289 -27.23 -22.48 2.75
C VAL A 289 -27.31 -20.97 2.77
N ALA A 290 -28.44 -20.39 2.41
CA ALA A 290 -28.68 -18.94 2.49
C ALA A 290 -28.46 -18.42 3.92
N ALA A 291 -29.01 -19.12 4.94
CA ALA A 291 -28.82 -18.77 6.34
C ALA A 291 -27.34 -18.89 6.78
N LEU A 292 -26.63 -19.94 6.35
CA LEU A 292 -25.21 -20.12 6.63
C LEU A 292 -24.33 -19.01 6.01
N LEU A 293 -24.60 -18.62 4.78
CA LEU A 293 -23.87 -17.53 4.12
C LEU A 293 -24.16 -16.18 4.79
N ALA A 294 -25.40 -15.88 5.14
CA ALA A 294 -25.78 -14.69 5.90
C ALA A 294 -25.10 -14.67 7.27
N TRP A 295 -25.10 -15.79 7.99
CA TRP A 295 -24.42 -15.95 9.27
C TRP A 295 -22.91 -15.67 9.15
N ARG A 296 -22.23 -16.18 8.12
CA ARG A 296 -20.80 -15.92 7.91
C ARG A 296 -20.49 -14.44 7.76
N LYS A 297 -21.34 -13.70 7.03
CA LYS A 297 -21.21 -12.24 6.91
C LYS A 297 -21.38 -11.56 8.27
N ALA A 298 -22.43 -11.92 9.00
CA ALA A 298 -22.68 -11.36 10.33
C ALA A 298 -21.57 -11.72 11.33
N GLU A 299 -21.09 -12.96 11.32
CA GLU A 299 -20.01 -13.41 12.23
C GLU A 299 -18.67 -12.72 11.91
N ARG A 300 -18.34 -12.52 10.64
CA ARG A 300 -17.18 -11.74 10.23
C ARG A 300 -17.27 -10.29 10.74
N ILE A 301 -18.45 -9.67 10.62
CA ILE A 301 -18.68 -8.33 11.15
C ILE A 301 -18.55 -8.35 12.68
N ALA A 302 -19.20 -9.28 13.36
CA ALA A 302 -19.16 -9.38 14.84
C ALA A 302 -17.73 -9.54 15.38
N THR A 303 -16.90 -10.36 14.73
CA THR A 303 -15.57 -10.70 15.24
C THR A 303 -14.48 -9.69 14.84
N THR A 304 -14.63 -9.02 13.69
CA THR A 304 -13.59 -8.14 13.14
C THR A 304 -13.98 -6.67 13.18
N TYR A 305 -15.27 -6.34 12.99
CA TYR A 305 -15.80 -4.99 12.81
C TYR A 305 -16.96 -4.70 13.78
N GLY A 306 -17.03 -5.45 14.90
CA GLY A 306 -18.08 -5.31 15.90
C GLY A 306 -17.90 -4.09 16.80
N TRP A 307 -18.66 -4.09 17.91
CA TRP A 307 -18.67 -2.98 18.86
C TRP A 307 -17.30 -2.66 19.43
N SER A 308 -16.51 -3.67 19.80
CA SER A 308 -15.14 -3.47 20.33
C SER A 308 -14.18 -2.83 19.32
N TRP A 309 -14.33 -3.16 18.02
CA TRP A 309 -13.59 -2.48 16.96
C TRP A 309 -14.00 -1.01 16.83
N ALA A 310 -15.31 -0.73 16.84
CA ALA A 310 -15.80 0.63 16.72
C ALA A 310 -15.32 1.52 17.89
N GLU A 311 -15.25 0.97 19.11
CA GLU A 311 -14.75 1.67 20.30
C GLU A 311 -13.25 1.93 20.27
N ARG A 312 -12.48 0.98 19.76
CA ARG A 312 -11.01 1.06 19.75
C ARG A 312 -10.48 1.94 18.61
N ASP A 313 -11.05 1.81 17.42
CA ASP A 313 -10.45 2.34 16.19
C ASP A 313 -11.12 3.61 15.66
N ILE A 314 -12.33 3.96 16.17
CA ILE A 314 -13.03 5.19 15.80
C ILE A 314 -12.90 6.22 16.93
N GLY A 315 -12.19 7.31 16.65
CA GLY A 315 -11.95 8.39 17.59
C GLY A 315 -13.22 9.17 17.96
N ALA A 316 -13.12 10.01 19.00
CA ALA A 316 -14.20 10.90 19.44
C ALA A 316 -14.61 11.95 18.38
N ASP A 317 -13.77 12.15 17.38
CA ASP A 317 -14.01 13.02 16.22
C ASP A 317 -14.71 12.30 15.06
N ASP A 318 -15.19 11.07 15.29
CA ASP A 318 -15.85 10.22 14.29
C ASP A 318 -14.95 9.87 13.09
N ARG A 319 -13.66 9.65 13.38
CA ARG A 319 -12.68 9.21 12.37
C ARG A 319 -12.17 7.81 12.70
N LEU A 320 -12.27 6.92 11.71
CA LEU A 320 -11.65 5.59 11.76
C LEU A 320 -10.17 5.74 11.38
N ARG A 321 -9.30 5.32 12.26
CA ARG A 321 -7.85 5.39 12.09
C ARG A 321 -7.21 4.01 12.15
N GLY A 322 -6.17 3.84 11.37
CA GLY A 322 -5.31 2.66 11.38
C GLY A 322 -3.89 3.05 11.02
N VAL A 323 -2.94 2.19 11.34
CA VAL A 323 -1.53 2.37 10.98
C VAL A 323 -1.37 2.01 9.50
N TRP A 324 -0.87 2.94 8.71
CA TRP A 324 -0.61 2.77 7.29
C TRP A 324 0.85 2.39 7.02
N GLY A 325 1.07 1.57 6.00
CA GLY A 325 2.42 1.13 5.60
C GLY A 325 2.42 0.61 4.18
N ALA A 326 3.54 0.04 3.78
CA ALA A 326 3.65 -0.67 2.51
C ALA A 326 3.75 -2.18 2.77
N SER A 327 3.03 -2.98 1.98
CA SER A 327 3.12 -4.43 2.03
C SER A 327 4.52 -4.90 1.62
N GLU A 328 4.98 -5.97 2.23
CA GLU A 328 6.20 -6.67 1.80
C GLU A 328 6.05 -7.15 0.34
N GLY A 329 7.16 -7.17 -0.38
CA GLY A 329 7.23 -7.60 -1.77
C GLY A 329 6.65 -6.58 -2.75
N ALA A 330 5.35 -6.61 -3.04
CA ALA A 330 4.74 -5.77 -4.07
C ALA A 330 4.66 -4.27 -3.72
N GLY A 331 4.86 -3.88 -2.46
CA GLY A 331 4.86 -2.47 -2.04
C GLY A 331 3.50 -1.78 -2.09
N ARG A 332 2.39 -2.52 -2.06
CA ARG A 332 1.04 -1.92 -1.96
C ARG A 332 0.88 -1.18 -0.65
N MET A 333 0.16 -0.08 -0.66
CA MET A 333 -0.26 0.57 0.59
C MET A 333 -1.20 -0.37 1.35
N THR A 334 -0.99 -0.52 2.64
CA THR A 334 -1.79 -1.36 3.54
C THR A 334 -2.11 -0.58 4.80
N ALA A 335 -3.22 -0.93 5.46
CA ALA A 335 -3.60 -0.32 6.73
C ALA A 335 -4.10 -1.37 7.72
N SER A 336 -3.89 -1.11 9.00
CA SER A 336 -4.52 -1.84 10.10
C SER A 336 -6.00 -1.41 10.30
N ALA A 337 -6.59 -1.79 11.41
CA ALA A 337 -7.98 -1.44 11.78
C ALA A 337 -9.04 -1.87 10.76
N GLY A 338 -8.73 -2.81 9.87
CA GLY A 338 -9.68 -3.33 8.89
C GLY A 338 -10.00 -2.39 7.72
N LEU A 339 -9.31 -1.26 7.58
CA LEU A 339 -9.56 -0.26 6.54
C LEU A 339 -9.58 -0.85 5.12
N HIS A 340 -8.63 -1.76 4.79
CA HIS A 340 -8.54 -2.38 3.46
C HIS A 340 -9.63 -3.42 3.17
N ASN A 341 -10.26 -3.95 4.20
CA ASN A 341 -11.22 -5.05 4.09
C ASN A 341 -12.58 -4.69 4.68
N LEU A 342 -12.89 -3.39 4.80
CA LEU A 342 -14.17 -2.93 5.34
C LEU A 342 -15.32 -3.54 4.53
N PRO A 343 -16.20 -4.34 5.16
CA PRO A 343 -17.31 -5.00 4.48
C PRO A 343 -18.22 -4.01 3.78
N ALA A 344 -18.76 -4.39 2.62
CA ALA A 344 -19.69 -3.58 1.87
C ALA A 344 -20.90 -3.17 2.71
N GLU A 345 -21.33 -4.03 3.63
CA GLU A 345 -22.44 -3.81 4.57
C GLU A 345 -22.19 -2.64 5.54
N LEU A 346 -20.92 -2.29 5.81
CA LEU A 346 -20.56 -1.18 6.70
C LEU A 346 -20.16 0.10 5.95
N ARG A 347 -19.92 0.03 4.64
CA ARG A 347 -19.60 1.22 3.82
C ARG A 347 -20.65 2.32 3.86
N PRO A 348 -21.96 2.06 4.06
CA PRO A 348 -22.95 3.13 4.26
C PRO A 348 -22.64 4.07 5.43
N ALA A 349 -21.88 3.62 6.43
CA ALA A 349 -21.43 4.44 7.54
C ALA A 349 -20.23 5.33 7.21
N VAL A 350 -19.52 5.08 6.11
CA VAL A 350 -18.41 5.93 5.67
C VAL A 350 -18.99 7.16 4.97
N ARG A 351 -19.18 8.21 5.77
CA ARG A 351 -19.78 9.49 5.37
C ARG A 351 -19.05 10.64 6.00
N PRO A 352 -18.74 11.70 5.26
CA PRO A 352 -18.24 12.93 5.83
C PRO A 352 -19.37 13.69 6.54
N ARG A 353 -18.99 14.69 7.36
CA ARG A 353 -19.93 15.60 8.01
C ARG A 353 -20.79 16.36 7.00
N GLU A 354 -21.91 16.91 7.46
CA GLU A 354 -22.78 17.76 6.65
C GLU A 354 -22.02 18.89 5.96
N GLY A 355 -22.36 19.18 4.71
CA GLY A 355 -21.65 20.15 3.87
C GLY A 355 -20.43 19.61 3.16
N ARG A 356 -19.96 18.40 3.48
CA ARG A 356 -18.85 17.72 2.81
C ARG A 356 -19.31 16.49 2.04
N VAL A 357 -18.51 16.08 1.07
CA VAL A 357 -18.76 14.93 0.20
C VAL A 357 -17.45 14.14 0.01
N LEU A 358 -17.58 12.94 -0.53
CA LEU A 358 -16.45 12.13 -0.98
C LEU A 358 -16.37 12.20 -2.52
N VAL A 359 -15.19 12.48 -3.02
CA VAL A 359 -14.83 12.21 -4.43
C VAL A 359 -14.13 10.86 -4.43
N ARG A 360 -14.79 9.88 -5.00
CA ARG A 360 -14.26 8.52 -5.17
C ARG A 360 -13.69 8.40 -6.57
N ALA A 361 -12.53 7.79 -6.71
CA ALA A 361 -11.98 7.40 -7.99
C ALA A 361 -11.36 6.00 -7.90
N ASP A 362 -11.75 5.13 -8.83
CA ASP A 362 -11.31 3.73 -8.93
C ASP A 362 -10.62 3.52 -10.27
N LEU A 363 -9.39 3.01 -10.25
CA LEU A 363 -8.62 2.74 -11.46
C LEU A 363 -9.15 1.51 -12.17
N GLY A 364 -9.83 1.73 -13.27
CA GLY A 364 -10.41 0.67 -14.09
C GLY A 364 -9.37 -0.30 -14.64
N GLN A 365 -9.41 -1.57 -14.20
CA GLN A 365 -8.59 -2.64 -14.76
C GLN A 365 -7.08 -2.34 -14.70
N ILE A 366 -6.60 -1.78 -13.58
CA ILE A 366 -5.23 -1.28 -13.46
C ILE A 366 -4.19 -2.37 -13.75
N GLU A 367 -4.29 -3.56 -13.13
CA GLU A 367 -3.28 -4.61 -13.30
C GLU A 367 -3.17 -5.10 -14.76
N PRO A 368 -4.25 -5.39 -15.49
CA PRO A 368 -4.18 -5.71 -16.92
C PRO A 368 -3.61 -4.58 -17.79
N ARG A 369 -3.95 -3.32 -17.49
CA ARG A 369 -3.38 -2.16 -18.22
C ARG A 369 -1.89 -1.99 -17.94
N VAL A 370 -1.49 -2.21 -16.70
CA VAL A 370 -0.07 -2.24 -16.31
C VAL A 370 0.64 -3.38 -17.01
N LEU A 371 0.07 -4.60 -17.05
CA LEU A 371 0.66 -5.72 -17.80
C LEU A 371 0.89 -5.35 -19.27
N ALA A 372 -0.05 -4.68 -19.92
CA ALA A 372 0.09 -4.21 -21.28
C ALA A 372 1.29 -3.25 -21.44
N ALA A 373 1.45 -2.30 -20.50
CA ALA A 373 2.53 -1.33 -20.53
C ALA A 373 3.91 -1.97 -20.28
N VAL A 374 4.02 -2.82 -19.23
CA VAL A 374 5.33 -3.35 -18.79
C VAL A 374 5.85 -4.49 -19.65
N SER A 375 4.97 -5.23 -20.32
CA SER A 375 5.33 -6.32 -21.22
C SER A 375 5.70 -5.86 -22.63
N GLY A 376 5.30 -4.64 -23.01
CA GLY A 376 5.46 -4.13 -24.37
C GLY A 376 4.63 -4.90 -25.42
N ASP A 377 3.60 -5.64 -25.00
CA ASP A 377 2.72 -6.37 -25.92
C ASP A 377 1.82 -5.40 -26.69
N ALA A 378 2.10 -5.24 -27.99
CA ALA A 378 1.41 -4.26 -28.83
C ALA A 378 -0.11 -4.55 -28.97
N ALA A 379 -0.51 -5.83 -29.02
CA ALA A 379 -1.91 -6.21 -29.15
C ALA A 379 -2.67 -5.95 -27.84
N LEU A 380 -2.04 -6.24 -26.68
CA LEU A 380 -2.63 -5.95 -25.38
C LEU A 380 -2.66 -4.44 -25.11
N ALA A 381 -1.62 -3.70 -25.52
CA ALA A 381 -1.60 -2.23 -25.45
C ALA A 381 -2.70 -1.60 -26.32
N ALA A 382 -2.97 -2.15 -27.51
CA ALA A 382 -4.08 -1.72 -28.34
C ALA A 382 -5.43 -1.94 -27.65
N ALA A 383 -5.64 -3.09 -26.99
CA ALA A 383 -6.83 -3.35 -26.20
C ALA A 383 -6.97 -2.36 -25.01
N ALA A 384 -5.86 -1.98 -24.40
CA ALA A 384 -5.79 -1.05 -23.27
C ALA A 384 -6.02 0.44 -23.65
N ARG A 385 -6.28 0.76 -24.91
CA ARG A 385 -6.73 2.10 -25.35
C ARG A 385 -8.22 2.34 -25.09
N GLU A 386 -9.00 1.25 -25.09
CA GLU A 386 -10.43 1.30 -24.84
C GLU A 386 -10.74 1.55 -23.36
N ASP A 387 -11.92 2.11 -23.06
CA ASP A 387 -12.39 2.29 -21.68
C ASP A 387 -12.57 0.95 -20.97
N ASP A 388 -13.13 -0.04 -21.65
CA ASP A 388 -13.18 -1.42 -21.21
C ASP A 388 -12.24 -2.30 -22.04
N MET A 389 -11.03 -2.54 -21.53
CA MET A 389 -10.07 -3.37 -22.24
C MET A 389 -10.45 -4.85 -22.36
N TYR A 390 -11.40 -5.34 -21.54
CA TYR A 390 -11.85 -6.73 -21.68
C TYR A 390 -12.72 -6.97 -22.90
N ALA A 391 -13.40 -5.95 -23.43
CA ALA A 391 -14.21 -6.09 -24.63
C ALA A 391 -13.37 -6.43 -25.88
N PRO A 392 -12.30 -5.69 -26.25
CA PRO A 392 -11.41 -6.11 -27.35
C PRO A 392 -10.68 -7.42 -27.07
N VAL A 393 -10.30 -7.71 -25.81
CA VAL A 393 -9.69 -9.00 -25.44
C VAL A 393 -10.67 -10.15 -25.71
N ALA A 394 -11.95 -10.00 -25.32
CA ALA A 394 -12.99 -10.99 -25.60
C ALA A 394 -13.14 -11.28 -27.10
N ARG A 395 -13.18 -10.23 -27.93
CA ARG A 395 -13.22 -10.38 -29.41
C ARG A 395 -11.98 -11.12 -29.93
N ALA A 396 -10.80 -10.79 -29.43
CA ALA A 396 -9.55 -11.41 -29.87
C ALA A 396 -9.43 -12.90 -29.46
N LEU A 397 -10.05 -13.26 -28.33
CA LEU A 397 -10.10 -14.64 -27.83
C LEU A 397 -11.32 -15.42 -28.36
N GLY A 398 -12.23 -14.80 -29.12
CA GLY A 398 -13.48 -15.44 -29.56
C GLY A 398 -14.40 -15.84 -28.39
N SER A 399 -14.41 -15.07 -27.31
CA SER A 399 -15.13 -15.34 -26.07
C SER A 399 -16.02 -14.17 -25.65
N ASP A 400 -16.77 -14.32 -24.55
CA ASP A 400 -17.49 -13.21 -23.92
C ASP A 400 -16.58 -12.42 -22.94
N ARG A 401 -17.04 -11.26 -22.52
CA ARG A 401 -16.32 -10.36 -21.60
C ARG A 401 -16.00 -10.99 -20.23
N PRO A 402 -16.93 -11.69 -19.55
CA PRO A 402 -16.64 -12.40 -18.31
C PRO A 402 -15.51 -13.43 -18.48
N THR A 403 -15.55 -14.23 -19.54
CA THR A 403 -14.51 -15.23 -19.86
C THR A 403 -13.16 -14.56 -20.12
N ALA A 404 -13.12 -13.48 -20.89
CA ALA A 404 -11.90 -12.71 -21.13
C ALA A 404 -11.31 -12.14 -19.84
N LYS A 405 -12.14 -11.61 -18.95
CA LYS A 405 -11.69 -11.17 -17.61
C LYS A 405 -11.05 -12.30 -16.83
N VAL A 406 -11.69 -13.47 -16.79
CA VAL A 406 -11.14 -14.66 -16.12
C VAL A 406 -9.82 -15.09 -16.76
N ALA A 407 -9.73 -15.10 -18.09
CA ALA A 407 -8.51 -15.47 -18.82
C ALA A 407 -7.32 -14.56 -18.47
N VAL A 408 -7.52 -13.24 -18.51
CA VAL A 408 -6.47 -12.26 -18.19
C VAL A 408 -6.02 -12.39 -16.72
N LEU A 409 -6.96 -12.50 -15.78
CA LEU A 409 -6.65 -12.68 -14.36
C LEU A 409 -5.95 -14.03 -14.11
N ALA A 410 -6.43 -15.11 -14.73
CA ALA A 410 -5.77 -16.42 -14.64
C ALA A 410 -4.33 -16.40 -15.18
N ALA A 411 -4.10 -15.68 -16.29
CA ALA A 411 -2.77 -15.48 -16.84
C ALA A 411 -1.85 -14.78 -15.83
N MET A 412 -2.29 -13.71 -15.18
CA MET A 412 -1.49 -12.98 -14.21
C MET A 412 -1.22 -13.79 -12.94
N TYR A 413 -2.24 -14.51 -12.42
CA TYR A 413 -2.13 -15.29 -11.19
C TYR A 413 -1.59 -16.72 -11.35
N GLY A 414 -1.30 -17.15 -12.59
CA GLY A 414 -0.74 -18.48 -12.86
C GLY A 414 -1.73 -19.63 -12.56
N GLN A 415 -3.03 -19.41 -12.78
CA GLN A 415 -4.04 -20.47 -12.64
C GLN A 415 -4.06 -21.33 -13.90
N THR A 416 -3.68 -22.63 -13.78
CA THR A 416 -3.52 -23.53 -14.92
C THR A 416 -4.61 -24.60 -15.04
N SER A 417 -5.56 -24.67 -14.09
CA SER A 417 -6.57 -25.74 -14.02
C SER A 417 -7.97 -25.26 -14.40
N GLY A 418 -8.79 -26.18 -14.88
CA GLY A 418 -10.18 -25.93 -15.25
C GLY A 418 -10.35 -25.06 -16.49
N PRO A 419 -11.46 -24.31 -16.62
CA PRO A 419 -11.72 -23.41 -17.76
C PRO A 419 -10.62 -22.38 -17.99
N ALA A 420 -9.90 -21.99 -16.94
CA ALA A 420 -8.76 -21.09 -16.99
C ALA A 420 -7.59 -21.65 -17.83
N GLY A 421 -7.36 -22.97 -17.82
CA GLY A 421 -6.27 -23.58 -18.58
C GLY A 421 -6.47 -23.55 -20.10
N ALA A 422 -7.71 -23.64 -20.58
CA ALA A 422 -8.01 -23.45 -22.01
C ALA A 422 -7.81 -21.99 -22.44
N ALA A 423 -8.31 -21.06 -21.63
CA ALA A 423 -8.19 -19.63 -21.87
C ALA A 423 -6.72 -19.15 -21.88
N LEU A 424 -5.83 -19.77 -21.11
CA LEU A 424 -4.39 -19.47 -21.11
C LEU A 424 -3.71 -19.77 -22.46
N LYS A 425 -4.10 -20.84 -23.17
CA LYS A 425 -3.55 -21.17 -24.49
C LYS A 425 -3.90 -20.08 -25.51
N ASP A 426 -5.11 -19.56 -25.44
CA ASP A 426 -5.56 -18.49 -26.31
C ASP A 426 -4.87 -17.17 -25.99
N MET A 427 -4.64 -16.88 -24.71
CA MET A 427 -3.84 -15.74 -24.26
C MET A 427 -2.40 -15.82 -24.78
N ASP A 428 -1.79 -16.99 -24.73
CA ASP A 428 -0.40 -17.20 -25.18
C ASP A 428 -0.23 -16.95 -26.68
N ARG A 429 -1.22 -17.36 -27.48
CA ARG A 429 -1.25 -17.12 -28.93
C ARG A 429 -1.53 -15.66 -29.27
N THR A 430 -2.41 -15.01 -28.52
CA THR A 430 -2.93 -13.67 -28.83
C THR A 430 -2.03 -12.56 -28.27
N TYR A 431 -1.41 -12.79 -27.10
CA TYR A 431 -0.58 -11.83 -26.37
C TYR A 431 0.79 -12.43 -25.98
N PRO A 432 1.60 -12.85 -26.96
CA PRO A 432 2.81 -13.65 -26.71
C PRO A 432 3.86 -12.91 -25.86
N SER A 433 4.01 -11.58 -26.03
CA SER A 433 4.96 -10.78 -25.24
C SER A 433 4.54 -10.68 -23.78
N ALA A 434 3.25 -10.46 -23.50
CA ALA A 434 2.72 -10.42 -22.14
C ALA A 434 2.89 -11.77 -21.43
N MET A 435 2.62 -12.87 -22.14
CA MET A 435 2.78 -14.21 -21.59
C MET A 435 4.24 -14.59 -21.38
N ALA A 436 5.15 -14.19 -22.29
CA ALA A 436 6.59 -14.38 -22.13
C ALA A 436 7.13 -13.60 -20.91
N PHE A 437 6.70 -12.35 -20.72
CA PHE A 437 7.06 -11.54 -19.56
C PHE A 437 6.65 -12.23 -18.23
N LEU A 438 5.43 -12.73 -18.17
CA LEU A 438 4.91 -13.44 -16.99
C LEU A 438 5.65 -14.76 -16.74
N ARG A 439 5.97 -15.55 -17.79
CA ARG A 439 6.76 -16.79 -17.66
C ARG A 439 8.18 -16.53 -17.19
N ALA A 440 8.83 -15.49 -17.70
CA ALA A 440 10.17 -15.12 -17.26
C ALA A 440 10.21 -14.76 -15.78
N ALA A 441 9.19 -14.04 -15.29
CA ALA A 441 9.07 -13.73 -13.87
C ALA A 441 8.81 -14.99 -13.01
N GLU A 442 7.95 -15.89 -13.49
CA GLU A 442 7.67 -17.16 -12.82
C GLU A 442 8.93 -18.04 -12.70
N GLU A 443 9.69 -18.16 -13.77
CA GLU A 443 10.94 -18.92 -13.77
C GLU A 443 11.99 -18.31 -12.84
N ALA A 444 12.12 -16.99 -12.83
CA ALA A 444 13.01 -16.30 -11.89
C ALA A 444 12.61 -16.59 -10.43
N GLY A 445 11.30 -16.59 -10.12
CA GLY A 445 10.78 -16.95 -8.81
C GLY A 445 11.09 -18.38 -8.40
N ARG A 446 10.92 -19.33 -9.31
CA ARG A 446 11.25 -20.75 -9.09
C ARG A 446 12.74 -20.98 -8.79
N ARG A 447 13.61 -20.12 -9.34
CA ARG A 447 15.06 -20.21 -9.20
C ARG A 447 15.65 -19.31 -8.10
N GLY A 448 14.84 -18.52 -7.40
CA GLY A 448 15.33 -17.54 -6.42
C GLY A 448 16.22 -16.46 -7.05
N VAL A 449 15.87 -15.99 -8.25
CA VAL A 449 16.59 -14.91 -8.94
C VAL A 449 15.86 -13.60 -8.67
N ASP A 450 16.60 -12.60 -8.18
CA ASP A 450 16.04 -11.28 -7.90
C ASP A 450 15.44 -10.62 -9.14
N LEU A 451 14.31 -9.96 -8.96
CA LEU A 451 13.61 -9.24 -10.01
C LEU A 451 13.45 -7.77 -9.62
N ARG A 452 13.31 -6.92 -10.64
CA ARG A 452 12.83 -5.56 -10.42
C ARG A 452 11.52 -5.34 -11.17
N THR A 453 10.61 -4.64 -10.49
CA THR A 453 9.39 -4.12 -11.11
C THR A 453 9.72 -3.09 -12.19
N TYR A 454 8.71 -2.63 -12.90
CA TYR A 454 8.86 -1.63 -13.97
C TYR A 454 9.44 -0.30 -13.45
N GLY A 455 8.99 0.16 -12.29
CA GLY A 455 9.47 1.39 -11.64
C GLY A 455 10.74 1.20 -10.81
N GLY A 456 11.31 -0.02 -10.74
CA GLY A 456 12.63 -0.25 -10.15
C GLY A 456 12.65 -0.93 -8.79
N ARG A 457 11.51 -1.24 -8.16
CA ARG A 457 11.45 -1.96 -6.87
C ARG A 457 12.12 -3.33 -6.96
N LEU A 458 13.03 -3.59 -6.05
CA LEU A 458 13.69 -4.90 -5.93
C LEU A 458 12.79 -5.91 -5.21
N LEU A 459 12.54 -7.04 -5.86
CA LEU A 459 11.94 -8.23 -5.28
C LEU A 459 13.09 -9.20 -4.93
N ARG A 460 13.43 -9.28 -3.65
CA ARG A 460 14.56 -10.08 -3.13
C ARG A 460 14.18 -11.57 -3.06
N LEU A 461 14.31 -12.27 -4.18
CA LEU A 461 14.06 -13.71 -4.26
C LEU A 461 15.33 -14.54 -3.97
N SER A 462 16.50 -13.91 -4.05
CA SER A 462 17.79 -14.55 -3.73
C SER A 462 17.92 -15.04 -2.29
N THR A 463 17.19 -14.43 -1.35
CA THR A 463 17.10 -14.89 0.04
C THR A 463 16.44 -16.26 0.20
N LEU A 464 15.79 -16.76 -0.84
CA LEU A 464 15.07 -18.04 -0.85
C LEU A 464 15.87 -19.16 -1.51
N ARG A 465 17.10 -18.89 -2.00
CA ARG A 465 17.89 -19.86 -2.79
C ARG A 465 18.13 -21.16 -2.05
N ASP A 466 18.51 -21.10 -0.78
CA ASP A 466 18.80 -22.31 0.00
C ASP A 466 17.53 -23.15 0.20
N VAL A 467 16.41 -22.52 0.55
CA VAL A 467 15.11 -23.18 0.68
C VAL A 467 14.67 -23.81 -0.63
N LEU A 468 14.89 -23.14 -1.76
CA LEU A 468 14.53 -23.64 -3.08
C LEU A 468 15.46 -24.76 -3.54
N ALA A 469 16.76 -24.68 -3.20
CA ALA A 469 17.72 -25.75 -3.50
C ALA A 469 17.40 -27.04 -2.74
N GLU A 470 17.04 -26.93 -1.48
CA GLU A 470 16.61 -28.08 -0.66
C GLU A 470 15.28 -28.69 -1.15
N ALA A 471 14.31 -27.84 -1.51
CA ALA A 471 13.00 -28.30 -1.95
C ALA A 471 13.00 -28.92 -3.35
N GLY A 472 13.92 -28.50 -4.22
CA GLY A 472 14.00 -28.93 -5.62
C GLY A 472 13.10 -28.13 -6.58
N PRO A 473 13.45 -28.09 -7.89
CA PRO A 473 12.83 -27.20 -8.88
C PRO A 473 11.36 -27.52 -9.21
N GLU A 474 10.92 -28.77 -9.01
CA GLU A 474 9.54 -29.23 -9.27
C GLU A 474 8.70 -29.29 -7.99
N SER A 475 9.21 -28.77 -6.86
CA SER A 475 8.50 -28.77 -5.59
C SER A 475 7.30 -27.79 -5.58
N THR A 476 6.34 -28.03 -4.72
CA THR A 476 5.23 -27.10 -4.47
C THR A 476 5.72 -25.75 -3.98
N VAL A 477 6.86 -25.73 -3.29
CA VAL A 477 7.54 -24.52 -2.81
C VAL A 477 8.04 -23.69 -3.98
N ALA A 478 8.81 -24.29 -4.91
CA ALA A 478 9.31 -23.60 -6.10
C ALA A 478 8.16 -23.06 -6.96
N HIS A 479 7.11 -23.85 -7.18
CA HIS A 479 5.92 -23.39 -7.90
C HIS A 479 5.19 -22.23 -7.18
N SER A 480 5.16 -22.23 -5.84
CA SER A 480 4.56 -21.16 -5.08
C SER A 480 5.31 -19.84 -5.25
N TYR A 481 6.64 -19.87 -5.17
CA TYR A 481 7.47 -18.68 -5.39
C TYR A 481 7.47 -18.23 -6.86
N GLY A 482 7.37 -19.16 -7.80
CA GLY A 482 7.14 -18.83 -9.21
C GLY A 482 5.84 -18.04 -9.41
N ARG A 483 4.72 -18.51 -8.87
CA ARG A 483 3.44 -17.80 -8.92
C ARG A 483 3.51 -16.44 -8.20
N PHE A 484 4.19 -16.38 -7.04
CA PHE A 484 4.41 -15.12 -6.34
C PHE A 484 5.14 -14.11 -7.23
N ALA A 485 6.28 -14.48 -7.81
CA ALA A 485 7.09 -13.61 -8.65
C ALA A 485 6.32 -13.12 -9.88
N ARG A 486 5.61 -14.05 -10.57
CA ARG A 486 4.73 -13.76 -11.72
C ARG A 486 3.71 -12.67 -11.40
N ASN A 487 3.09 -12.76 -10.23
CA ASN A 487 2.10 -11.80 -9.78
C ASN A 487 2.75 -10.50 -9.29
N ALA A 488 3.83 -10.59 -8.52
CA ALA A 488 4.48 -9.47 -7.85
C ALA A 488 5.06 -8.44 -8.84
N VAL A 489 5.54 -8.85 -10.03
CA VAL A 489 6.05 -7.90 -11.03
C VAL A 489 4.96 -7.01 -11.60
N VAL A 490 3.72 -7.49 -11.71
CA VAL A 490 2.57 -6.70 -12.19
C VAL A 490 1.96 -5.91 -11.04
N GLN A 491 1.70 -6.56 -9.90
CA GLN A 491 1.13 -5.90 -8.73
C GLN A 491 2.03 -4.80 -8.19
N GLY A 492 3.35 -5.02 -8.18
CA GLY A 492 4.31 -4.00 -7.75
C GLY A 492 4.32 -2.80 -8.68
N ALA A 493 4.32 -3.03 -9.99
CA ALA A 493 4.22 -1.95 -10.97
C ALA A 493 2.88 -1.19 -10.86
N ALA A 494 1.77 -1.89 -10.59
CA ALA A 494 0.47 -1.26 -10.35
C ALA A 494 0.47 -0.42 -9.06
N ALA A 495 1.10 -0.91 -7.99
CA ALA A 495 1.26 -0.15 -6.75
C ALA A 495 2.13 1.10 -6.91
N GLU A 496 3.20 1.02 -7.72
CA GLU A 496 4.05 2.17 -8.07
C GLU A 496 3.25 3.23 -8.83
N LEU A 497 2.49 2.82 -9.84
CA LEU A 497 1.60 3.71 -10.60
C LEU A 497 0.56 4.36 -9.69
N PHE A 498 -0.11 3.58 -8.84
CA PHE A 498 -1.11 4.08 -7.90
C PHE A 498 -0.53 5.15 -6.96
N LYS A 499 0.65 4.90 -6.37
CA LYS A 499 1.33 5.87 -5.50
C LYS A 499 1.75 7.13 -6.24
N ALA A 500 2.22 6.98 -7.48
CA ALA A 500 2.54 8.12 -8.34
C ALA A 500 1.31 8.98 -8.61
N TRP A 501 0.17 8.35 -8.89
CA TRP A 501 -1.11 9.05 -9.04
C TRP A 501 -1.57 9.71 -7.74
N ALA A 502 -1.57 8.98 -6.61
CA ALA A 502 -1.95 9.53 -5.30
C ALA A 502 -1.09 10.72 -4.89
N ALA A 503 0.23 10.65 -5.12
CA ALA A 503 1.15 11.76 -4.89
C ALA A 503 0.84 12.97 -5.78
N THR A 504 0.49 12.75 -7.05
CA THR A 504 0.10 13.82 -7.99
C THR A 504 -1.24 14.44 -7.59
N VAL A 505 -2.22 13.63 -7.18
CA VAL A 505 -3.50 14.13 -6.64
C VAL A 505 -3.24 14.98 -5.39
N ARG A 506 -2.46 14.45 -4.43
CA ARG A 506 -2.10 15.20 -3.21
C ARG A 506 -1.50 16.57 -3.52
N ALA A 507 -0.58 16.63 -4.48
CA ALA A 507 0.02 17.89 -4.92
C ALA A 507 -1.01 18.84 -5.55
N GLY A 508 -1.93 18.30 -6.37
CA GLY A 508 -2.98 19.08 -7.01
C GLY A 508 -4.04 19.61 -6.04
N LEU A 509 -4.21 18.97 -4.87
CA LEU A 509 -5.12 19.43 -3.82
C LEU A 509 -4.55 20.59 -2.97
N ALA A 510 -3.32 21.01 -3.21
CA ALA A 510 -2.73 22.12 -2.46
C ALA A 510 -3.60 23.40 -2.60
N GLY A 511 -3.96 24.01 -1.46
CA GLY A 511 -4.83 25.18 -1.40
C GLY A 511 -6.33 24.90 -1.59
N ALA A 512 -6.75 23.63 -1.73
CA ALA A 512 -8.15 23.22 -1.66
C ALA A 512 -8.53 22.78 -0.22
N ASP A 513 -9.78 22.98 0.18
CA ASP A 513 -10.32 22.33 1.38
C ASP A 513 -10.68 20.87 1.06
N ALA A 514 -9.63 20.11 0.76
CA ALA A 514 -9.74 18.71 0.35
C ALA A 514 -8.55 17.90 0.88
N ARG A 515 -8.80 16.63 1.19
CA ARG A 515 -7.75 15.70 1.65
C ARG A 515 -8.06 14.28 1.21
N ILE A 516 -7.02 13.51 0.91
CA ILE A 516 -7.14 12.07 0.68
C ILE A 516 -7.38 11.42 2.05
N VAL A 517 -8.45 10.63 2.17
CA VAL A 517 -8.85 9.94 3.41
C VAL A 517 -8.78 8.42 3.31
N LEU A 518 -8.61 7.88 2.10
CA LEU A 518 -8.41 6.44 1.88
C LEU A 518 -7.61 6.20 0.60
N CYS A 519 -6.67 5.25 0.67
CA CYS A 519 -5.92 4.68 -0.44
C CYS A 519 -6.09 3.16 -0.41
N LEU A 520 -6.91 2.61 -1.29
CA LEU A 520 -7.27 1.20 -1.28
C LEU A 520 -6.91 0.55 -2.62
N HIS A 521 -5.80 -0.18 -2.69
CA HIS A 521 -5.33 -0.90 -3.89
C HIS A 521 -5.32 -0.08 -5.19
N ASP A 522 -6.49 0.23 -5.73
CA ASP A 522 -6.78 0.95 -6.97
C ASP A 522 -7.81 2.08 -6.78
N GLU A 523 -8.27 2.32 -5.56
CA GLU A 523 -9.31 3.28 -5.22
C GLU A 523 -8.78 4.40 -4.30
N LEU A 524 -9.10 5.66 -4.63
CA LEU A 524 -8.90 6.83 -3.78
C LEU A 524 -10.23 7.39 -3.30
N LEU A 525 -10.31 7.78 -2.04
CA LEU A 525 -11.37 8.65 -1.52
C LEU A 525 -10.75 9.99 -1.11
N VAL A 526 -11.31 11.07 -1.64
CA VAL A 526 -10.95 12.44 -1.27
C VAL A 526 -12.17 13.09 -0.61
N GLU A 527 -12.01 13.51 0.64
CA GLU A 527 -13.02 14.30 1.34
C GLU A 527 -12.85 15.77 0.97
N THR A 528 -13.95 16.44 0.60
CA THR A 528 -13.95 17.87 0.25
C THR A 528 -15.30 18.51 0.56
N THR A 529 -15.40 19.84 0.45
CA THR A 529 -16.68 20.53 0.52
C THR A 529 -17.52 20.25 -0.73
N ALA A 530 -18.84 20.29 -0.59
CA ALA A 530 -19.75 20.11 -1.73
C ALA A 530 -19.50 21.16 -2.84
N ALA A 531 -19.05 22.37 -2.47
CA ALA A 531 -18.74 23.44 -3.40
C ALA A 531 -17.49 23.15 -4.27
N GLU A 532 -16.49 22.46 -3.71
CA GLU A 532 -15.25 22.12 -4.42
C GLU A 532 -15.26 20.76 -5.12
N ALA A 533 -16.31 19.98 -4.94
CA ALA A 533 -16.38 18.59 -5.39
C ALA A 533 -16.06 18.42 -6.89
N SER A 534 -16.62 19.26 -7.76
CA SER A 534 -16.35 19.22 -9.19
C SER A 534 -14.90 19.55 -9.54
N ARG A 535 -14.32 20.57 -8.87
CA ARG A 535 -12.90 20.94 -9.02
C ARG A 535 -12.00 19.79 -8.59
N VAL A 536 -12.28 19.18 -7.44
CA VAL A 536 -11.51 18.06 -6.91
C VAL A 536 -11.59 16.85 -7.83
N GLY A 537 -12.78 16.52 -8.37
CA GLY A 537 -12.93 15.48 -9.38
C GLY A 537 -12.05 15.73 -10.62
N GLY A 538 -12.04 16.96 -11.13
CA GLY A 538 -11.16 17.37 -12.23
C GLY A 538 -9.66 17.25 -11.91
N ILE A 539 -9.25 17.53 -10.67
CA ILE A 539 -7.87 17.33 -10.20
C ILE A 539 -7.51 15.84 -10.21
N VAL A 540 -8.37 14.99 -9.68
CA VAL A 540 -8.15 13.53 -9.63
C VAL A 540 -7.96 12.95 -11.03
N GLU A 541 -8.82 13.30 -11.98
CA GLU A 541 -8.74 12.84 -13.36
C GLU A 541 -7.54 13.41 -14.12
N SER A 542 -7.27 14.71 -14.00
CA SER A 542 -6.12 15.32 -14.66
C SER A 542 -4.80 14.80 -14.12
N SER A 543 -4.74 14.51 -12.80
CA SER A 543 -3.59 13.86 -12.17
C SER A 543 -3.33 12.46 -12.74
N LEU A 544 -4.38 11.68 -13.03
CA LEU A 544 -4.23 10.36 -13.66
C LEU A 544 -3.67 10.49 -15.09
N ARG A 545 -4.22 11.41 -15.87
CA ARG A 545 -3.71 11.67 -17.23
C ARG A 545 -2.24 12.10 -17.21
N SER A 546 -1.90 13.03 -16.32
CA SER A 546 -0.51 13.49 -16.14
C SER A 546 0.40 12.34 -15.72
N THR A 547 0.01 11.56 -14.71
CA THR A 547 0.80 10.41 -14.25
C THR A 547 1.01 9.39 -15.37
N GLY A 548 -0.05 9.02 -16.09
CA GLY A 548 0.04 8.09 -17.22
C GLY A 548 0.96 8.57 -18.33
N SER A 549 0.99 9.88 -18.61
CA SER A 549 1.81 10.44 -19.69
C SER A 549 3.32 10.24 -19.46
N TRP A 550 3.77 10.19 -18.24
CA TRP A 550 5.19 9.98 -17.93
C TRP A 550 5.49 8.57 -17.39
N TRP A 551 4.56 7.93 -16.66
CA TRP A 551 4.81 6.62 -16.05
C TRP A 551 4.87 5.51 -17.10
N CYS A 552 3.95 5.47 -18.05
CA CYS A 552 3.91 4.49 -19.14
C CYS A 552 4.18 5.14 -20.51
N ALA A 553 5.09 6.13 -20.55
CA ALA A 553 5.43 6.85 -21.76
C ALA A 553 5.83 5.92 -22.92
N GLY A 554 5.24 6.11 -24.09
CA GLY A 554 5.49 5.35 -25.30
C GLY A 554 4.80 3.96 -25.37
N SER A 555 4.13 3.50 -24.31
CA SER A 555 3.42 2.21 -24.31
C SER A 555 2.11 2.21 -25.10
N GLY A 556 1.52 3.38 -25.33
CA GLY A 556 0.20 3.53 -25.95
C GLY A 556 -0.98 3.10 -25.08
N VAL A 557 -0.72 2.75 -23.81
CA VAL A 557 -1.76 2.36 -22.84
C VAL A 557 -2.47 3.59 -22.30
N ARG A 558 -3.79 3.53 -22.23
CA ARG A 558 -4.61 4.55 -21.58
C ARG A 558 -5.01 4.08 -20.18
N LEU A 559 -4.76 4.93 -19.18
CA LEU A 559 -5.25 4.73 -17.83
C LEU A 559 -6.62 5.38 -17.69
N VAL A 560 -7.53 4.71 -17.04
CA VAL A 560 -8.91 5.18 -16.82
C VAL A 560 -9.25 5.09 -15.33
N ALA A 561 -10.02 6.05 -14.85
CA ALA A 561 -10.62 6.01 -13.54
C ALA A 561 -12.13 6.25 -13.65
N ASP A 562 -12.89 5.53 -12.87
CA ASP A 562 -14.29 5.81 -12.61
C ASP A 562 -14.39 6.78 -11.44
N THR A 563 -14.74 8.04 -11.76
CA THR A 563 -14.78 9.13 -10.77
C THR A 563 -16.21 9.50 -10.46
N SER A 564 -16.59 9.54 -9.19
CA SER A 564 -17.92 9.92 -8.75
C SER A 564 -17.88 10.77 -7.47
N VAL A 565 -18.87 11.65 -7.33
CA VAL A 565 -19.10 12.45 -6.12
C VAL A 565 -20.25 11.81 -5.35
N VAL A 566 -19.98 11.39 -4.13
CA VAL A 566 -20.93 10.62 -3.33
C VAL A 566 -21.03 11.15 -1.90
N ARG A 567 -22.16 10.91 -1.25
CA ARG A 567 -22.36 11.24 0.17
C ARG A 567 -21.95 10.11 1.10
N SER A 568 -21.93 8.90 0.58
CA SER A 568 -21.46 7.71 1.30
C SER A 568 -20.60 6.88 0.37
N TRP A 569 -19.60 6.21 0.90
CA TRP A 569 -18.78 5.27 0.11
C TRP A 569 -19.61 4.14 -0.51
N ALA A 570 -20.71 3.75 0.10
CA ALA A 570 -21.62 2.75 -0.45
C ALA A 570 -22.37 3.21 -1.71
N ASP A 571 -22.50 4.53 -1.92
CA ASP A 571 -23.19 5.10 -3.10
C ASP A 571 -22.29 5.07 -4.34
N ALA A 572 -21.01 4.78 -4.18
CA ALA A 572 -20.06 4.62 -5.26
C ALA A 572 -20.24 3.25 -5.94
N LYS A 573 -20.63 3.25 -7.21
CA LYS A 573 -20.87 2.03 -8.02
C LYS A 573 -19.67 1.77 -8.92
#